data_079666b686d13a2f14e3a5e53a78effc
#
_entry.id   079666b686d13a2f14e3a5e53a78effc
#
_cell.length_a   1.000
_cell.length_b   1.000
_cell.length_c   1.000
_cell.angle_alpha   90.00
_cell.angle_beta   90.00
_cell.angle_gamma   90.00
#
_symmetry.space_group_name_H-M   'P 1'
#
loop_
_entity.id
_entity.type
_entity.pdbx_description
1 polymer ?
#
loop_
_entity_poly.entity_id
_entity_poly.type
_entity_poly.pdbx_seq_one_letter_code
_entity_poly.pdbx_strand_id
1 'polypeptide(L)' 'YNDERKEENEMKCNVCGQLLNNKTDYIEVKKEWGYFSNKDTQIHEFKICERCYDRIVKQFEISPKVTEKSEILS' A
#
# COMPACT_ATOMS: atom_id res chain seq x y z
N TYR A 1 -4.88 -16.03 -19.03
CA TYR A 1 -5.16 -15.91 -18.63
C TYR A 1 -6.06 -15.33 -18.49
N ASN A 2 -6.78 -15.06 -18.48
CA ASN A 2 -7.58 -14.61 -18.46
C ASN A 2 -8.33 -14.32 -17.54
N ASP A 3 -8.67 -14.46 -17.05
CA ASP A 3 -9.22 -14.36 -16.00
C ASP A 3 -8.88 -13.27 -15.32
N GLU A 4 -8.00 -12.67 -15.61
CA GLU A 4 -7.67 -11.55 -15.03
C GLU A 4 -8.70 -10.62 -14.98
N ARG A 5 -9.58 -10.62 -15.83
CA ARG A 5 -10.58 -9.69 -15.80
C ARG A 5 -11.32 -9.76 -14.61
N LYS A 6 -11.58 -10.82 -14.10
CA LYS A 6 -12.32 -10.89 -12.97
C LYS A 6 -11.59 -10.32 -11.90
N GLU A 7 -10.37 -10.42 -11.85
CA GLU A 7 -9.66 -9.90 -10.82
C GLU A 7 -9.60 -8.47 -10.83
N GLU A 8 -9.89 -7.81 -11.84
CA GLU A 8 -9.91 -6.41 -11.80
C GLU A 8 -10.74 -5.86 -10.76
N ASN A 9 -11.78 -6.49 -10.37
CA ASN A 9 -12.63 -5.94 -9.35
C ASN A 9 -12.21 -6.35 -7.97
N GLU A 10 -11.15 -7.05 -7.85
CA GLU A 10 -10.71 -7.48 -6.55
C GLU A 10 -9.40 -6.86 -6.21
N MET A 11 -9.30 -6.24 -5.07
CA MET A 11 -8.05 -5.69 -4.62
C MET A 11 -7.55 -6.57 -3.51
N LYS A 12 -6.30 -6.93 -3.55
CA LYS A 12 -5.74 -7.79 -2.54
C LYS A 12 -4.47 -7.23 -2.00
N CYS A 13 -4.18 -7.52 -0.76
CA CYS A 13 -2.96 -7.10 -0.13
C CYS A 13 -1.81 -7.84 -0.79
N ASN A 14 -0.79 -7.12 -1.22
CA ASN A 14 0.32 -7.76 -1.89
C ASN A 14 1.22 -8.52 -0.93
N VAL A 15 1.06 -8.32 0.35
CA VAL A 15 1.88 -9.01 1.31
C VAL A 15 1.23 -10.29 1.79
N CYS A 16 -0.01 -10.27 2.21
CA CYS A 16 -0.65 -11.44 2.75
C CYS A 16 -1.75 -12.02 1.86
N GLY A 17 -2.12 -11.32 0.82
CA GLY A 17 -3.14 -11.85 -0.08
C GLY A 17 -4.56 -11.66 0.36
N GLN A 18 -4.77 -10.95 1.47
CA GLN A 18 -6.11 -10.78 1.97
C GLN A 18 -6.91 -9.89 1.04
N LEU A 19 -8.17 -10.19 0.86
CA LEU A 19 -9.01 -9.39 0.00
C LEU A 19 -9.28 -8.04 0.62
N LEU A 20 -9.17 -6.99 -0.15
CA LEU A 20 -9.45 -5.64 0.31
C LEU A 20 -10.73 -5.17 -0.35
N ASN A 21 -11.47 -4.34 0.36
CA ASN A 21 -12.70 -3.83 -0.24
C ASN A 21 -12.94 -2.43 0.27
N ASN A 22 -14.05 -1.83 -0.09
CA ASN A 22 -14.33 -0.48 0.28
C ASN A 22 -14.39 -0.24 1.75
N LYS A 23 -14.66 -1.24 2.53
CA LYS A 23 -14.76 -1.05 3.95
C LYS A 23 -13.49 -1.38 4.67
N THR A 24 -12.44 -1.74 3.94
CA THR A 24 -11.19 -2.12 4.55
C THR A 24 -10.18 -1.03 4.26
N ASP A 25 -9.55 -0.51 5.27
CA ASP A 25 -8.52 0.47 5.04
C ASP A 25 -7.26 -0.21 4.56
N TYR A 26 -6.61 0.39 3.62
CA TYR A 26 -5.37 -0.18 3.12
C TYR A 26 -4.52 0.95 2.58
N ILE A 27 -3.26 0.66 2.28
CA ILE A 27 -2.36 1.63 1.74
C ILE A 27 -2.05 1.28 0.32
N GLU A 28 -2.08 2.25 -0.55
CA GLU A 28 -1.74 2.02 -1.93
C GLU A 28 -0.44 2.76 -2.17
N VAL A 29 0.57 2.07 -2.66
CA VAL A 29 1.86 2.66 -2.90
C VAL A 29 2.13 2.61 -4.38
N LYS A 30 2.61 3.72 -4.92
CA LYS A 30 2.96 3.75 -6.31
C LYS A 30 4.22 4.57 -6.39
N LYS A 31 5.26 4.02 -6.98
CA LYS A 31 6.53 4.71 -7.06
C LYS A 31 7.06 4.62 -8.47
N GLU A 32 7.38 5.78 -9.03
CA GLU A 32 7.97 5.83 -10.33
C GLU A 32 9.45 6.09 -10.04
N TRP A 33 10.31 5.14 -10.37
CA TRP A 33 11.72 5.25 -10.04
C TRP A 33 12.41 6.19 -11.01
N GLY A 34 13.31 6.98 -10.50
CA GLY A 34 13.93 8.02 -11.30
C GLY A 34 15.30 7.67 -11.81
N TYR A 35 15.90 8.68 -12.42
CA TYR A 35 17.17 8.50 -13.06
C TYR A 35 18.26 7.95 -12.18
N PHE A 36 18.28 8.29 -10.92
CA PHE A 36 19.34 7.82 -10.05
C PHE A 36 19.07 6.46 -9.44
N SER A 37 17.95 5.85 -9.79
CA SER A 37 17.64 4.57 -9.24
C SER A 37 18.09 3.48 -10.19
N ASN A 38 18.36 2.31 -9.67
CA ASN A 38 18.69 1.19 -10.50
C ASN A 38 17.45 0.71 -11.25
N LYS A 39 16.28 1.21 -10.89
CA LYS A 39 15.05 0.79 -11.52
C LYS A 39 14.49 1.93 -12.35
N ASP A 40 15.33 2.78 -12.89
CA ASP A 40 14.90 3.89 -13.69
C ASP A 40 13.93 3.40 -14.77
N THR A 41 12.87 4.10 -14.97
CA THR A 41 11.80 3.86 -15.91
C THR A 41 10.83 2.78 -15.47
N GLN A 42 10.95 2.25 -14.26
CA GLN A 42 10.00 1.29 -13.78
C GLN A 42 9.03 1.96 -12.80
N ILE A 43 7.80 1.55 -12.80
CA ILE A 43 6.81 2.06 -11.87
C ILE A 43 6.33 0.87 -11.08
N HIS A 44 6.43 0.92 -9.78
CA HIS A 44 6.02 -0.17 -8.93
C HIS A 44 4.79 0.26 -8.14
N GLU A 45 3.78 -0.61 -8.11
CA GLU A 45 2.58 -0.30 -7.39
C GLU A 45 2.18 -1.49 -6.56
N PHE A 46 1.67 -1.27 -5.40
CA PHE A 46 1.14 -2.37 -4.61
C PHE A 46 0.23 -1.82 -3.52
N LYS A 47 -0.51 -2.70 -2.87
CA LYS A 47 -1.40 -2.31 -1.82
C LYS A 47 -1.12 -3.21 -0.64
N ILE A 48 -1.25 -2.72 0.57
CA ILE A 48 -1.07 -3.54 1.75
C ILE A 48 -2.16 -3.22 2.74
N CYS A 49 -2.62 -4.21 3.46
CA CYS A 49 -3.68 -4.01 4.41
C CYS A 49 -3.10 -3.43 5.69
N GLU A 50 -3.97 -2.94 6.56
CA GLU A 50 -3.51 -2.28 7.77
C GLU A 50 -2.70 -3.21 8.64
N ARG A 51 -3.11 -4.46 8.74
CA ARG A 51 -2.38 -5.40 9.56
C ARG A 51 -0.95 -5.59 9.05
N CYS A 52 -0.76 -5.65 7.75
CA CYS A 52 0.57 -5.82 7.20
C CYS A 52 1.37 -4.54 7.39
N TYR A 53 0.71 -3.40 7.33
CA TYR A 53 1.37 -2.14 7.55
C TYR A 53 1.92 -2.12 8.98
N ASP A 54 1.10 -2.53 9.95
CA ASP A 54 1.54 -2.51 11.33
C ASP A 54 2.75 -3.43 11.51
N ARG A 55 2.76 -4.52 10.82
CA ARG A 55 3.83 -5.44 10.97
C ARG A 55 5.09 -4.91 10.34
N ILE A 56 4.98 -4.27 9.19
CA ILE A 56 6.12 -3.73 8.51
C ILE A 56 6.76 -2.59 9.28
N VAL A 57 5.96 -1.68 9.82
CA VAL A 57 6.53 -0.56 10.52
C VAL A 57 7.25 -0.95 11.79
N LYS A 58 6.93 -2.11 12.34
CA LYS A 58 7.63 -2.53 13.52
C LYS A 58 9.07 -2.86 13.20
N GLN A 59 9.40 -3.05 11.94
CA GLN A 59 10.75 -3.36 11.57
C GLN A 59 11.50 -2.13 11.14
N PHE A 60 10.88 -0.97 11.17
CA PHE A 60 11.55 0.25 10.77
C PHE A 60 12.53 0.65 11.85
N GLU A 61 13.69 1.06 11.44
CA GLU A 61 14.66 1.52 12.41
C GLU A 61 14.19 2.87 12.93
N ILE A 62 13.56 3.67 12.12
CA ILE A 62 13.00 4.94 12.54
C ILE A 62 11.52 4.87 12.28
N SER A 63 10.73 5.02 13.32
CA SER A 63 9.30 4.90 13.21
C SER A 63 8.72 5.99 12.32
N PRO A 64 7.62 5.72 11.69
CA PRO A 64 7.01 6.71 10.83
C PRO A 64 6.49 7.87 11.67
N LYS A 65 6.40 9.03 11.08
CA LYS A 65 5.86 10.17 11.77
C LYS A 65 4.35 10.03 11.76
N VAL A 66 3.74 10.10 12.91
CA VAL A 66 2.30 9.96 13.01
C VAL A 66 1.74 11.26 13.51
N THR A 67 0.78 11.81 12.79
CA THR A 67 0.15 13.05 13.17
C THR A 67 -1.34 12.83 13.16
N GLU A 68 -2.00 13.19 14.23
CA GLU A 68 -3.43 13.01 14.27
C GLU A 68 -4.11 14.24 13.76
N LYS A 69 -5.12 14.05 12.90
CA LYS A 69 -5.84 15.12 12.38
C LYS A 69 -6.84 15.55 13.37
N SER A 70 -6.89 16.81 13.66
CA SER A 70 -7.85 17.31 14.60
C SER A 70 -9.00 17.84 13.86
N GLU A 71 -10.13 17.32 14.04
CA GLU A 71 -11.18 17.81 13.39
C GLU A 71 -12.01 18.54 14.17
N ILE A 72 -11.83 18.64 15.29
CA ILE A 72 -12.64 19.34 16.08
C ILE A 72 -12.75 20.59 15.81
N LEU A 73 -12.11 21.13 15.53
CA LEU A 73 -12.23 22.33 15.35
C LEU A 73 -12.93 22.72 14.65
N SER A 74 -13.11 22.24 14.34
CA SER A 74 -13.77 22.60 13.65
C SER A 74 -14.39 23.05 13.75
#